data_4e9a5c8f53674fde5fe07a842084bc63
#
_entry.id   4e9a5c8f53674fde5fe07a842084bc63
#
_cell.length_a   1.000
_cell.length_b   1.000
_cell.length_c   1.000
_cell.angle_alpha   90.00
_cell.angle_beta   90.00
_cell.angle_gamma   90.00
#
_symmetry.space_group_name_H-M   'P 1'
#
loop_
_entity.id
_entity.type
_entity.pdbx_description
1 polymer ?
#
loop_
_entity_poly.entity_id
_entity_poly.type
_entity_poly.pdbx_seq_one_letter_code
_entity_poly.pdbx_strand_id
1 'polypeptide(L)'
;MTRIAIGGFQHESHSFAPRPTAWMDFIKPGGFPPLQHAATLLDTLRPTAAPCAGAIAVAEAEGVEIAPLAWAFANPAGPVTREAFERITALIIAALSDAMDAGPLDGVYLELHGAMVSED
;
A
#
# COMPACT_ATOMS: atom_id res chain seq x y z
N MET A 1 20.77 -13.94 -1.63
CA MET A 1 19.76 -13.59 -0.61
C MET A 1 18.43 -13.30 -1.34
N THR A 2 17.37 -13.83 -0.81
CA THR A 2 16.04 -13.55 -1.34
C THR A 2 15.63 -12.12 -1.01
N ARG A 3 15.08 -11.43 -1.97
CA ARG A 3 14.67 -10.02 -1.84
C ARG A 3 13.28 -9.82 -2.43
N ILE A 4 12.37 -9.28 -1.62
CA ILE A 4 10.95 -9.11 -1.98
C ILE A 4 10.54 -7.64 -1.81
N ALA A 5 9.84 -7.10 -2.80
CA ALA A 5 9.20 -5.79 -2.66
C ALA A 5 7.88 -5.94 -1.91
N ILE A 6 7.59 -5.04 -0.98
CA ILE A 6 6.36 -5.05 -0.19
C ILE A 6 5.69 -3.69 -0.24
N GLY A 7 4.41 -3.67 -0.59
CA GLY A 7 3.59 -2.47 -0.58
C GLY A 7 2.11 -2.82 -0.59
N GLY A 8 1.27 -1.82 -0.78
CA GLY A 8 -0.16 -2.07 -0.82
C GLY A 8 -0.99 -0.86 -1.21
N PHE A 9 -2.20 -1.14 -1.59
CA PHE A 9 -3.21 -0.14 -1.90
C PHE A 9 -4.56 -0.76 -1.55
N GLN A 10 -5.15 -0.31 -0.45
CA GLN A 10 -6.31 -0.95 0.14
C GLN A 10 -7.42 0.07 0.39
N HIS A 11 -8.62 -0.27 -0.03
CA HIS A 11 -9.83 0.48 0.28
C HIS A 11 -11.03 -0.46 0.24
N GLU A 12 -11.98 -0.21 1.11
CA GLU A 12 -13.25 -0.92 1.11
C GLU A 12 -14.34 0.03 0.62
N SER A 13 -14.59 -0.01 -0.70
CA SER A 13 -15.58 0.86 -1.34
C SER A 13 -16.98 0.29 -1.16
N HIS A 14 -17.98 1.18 -1.01
CA HIS A 14 -19.37 0.75 -1.08
C HIS A 14 -20.22 1.78 -1.81
N SER A 15 -21.22 1.27 -2.55
CA SER A 15 -22.00 2.07 -3.48
C SER A 15 -23.02 3.01 -2.82
N PHE A 16 -23.29 2.84 -1.54
CA PHE A 16 -24.24 3.68 -0.81
C PHE A 16 -23.59 4.87 -0.10
N ALA A 17 -22.28 4.99 -0.16
CA ALA A 17 -21.59 6.11 0.47
C ALA A 17 -21.94 7.43 -0.26
N PRO A 18 -22.08 8.53 0.50
CA PRO A 18 -22.52 9.81 -0.07
C PRO A 18 -21.47 10.52 -0.91
N ARG A 19 -20.21 10.12 -0.81
CA ARG A 19 -19.12 10.75 -1.55
C ARG A 19 -18.04 9.73 -1.94
N PRO A 20 -17.31 10.00 -3.04
CA PRO A 20 -16.17 9.15 -3.42
C PRO A 20 -15.01 9.31 -2.43
N THR A 21 -14.05 8.40 -2.52
CA THR A 21 -12.82 8.43 -1.73
C THR A 21 -11.73 9.11 -2.54
N ALA A 22 -11.30 10.28 -2.09
CA ALA A 22 -10.36 11.13 -2.80
C ALA A 22 -8.93 11.00 -2.27
N TRP A 23 -7.99 11.59 -2.95
CA TRP A 23 -6.58 11.61 -2.56
C TRP A 23 -6.38 12.03 -1.10
N MET A 24 -7.05 13.09 -0.66
CA MET A 24 -6.91 13.58 0.72
C MET A 24 -7.37 12.57 1.77
N ASP A 25 -8.25 11.66 1.43
CA ASP A 25 -8.70 10.62 2.36
C ASP A 25 -7.60 9.61 2.66
N PHE A 26 -6.67 9.41 1.74
CA PHE A 26 -5.50 8.55 1.94
C PHE A 26 -4.36 9.26 2.68
N ILE A 27 -4.34 10.58 2.68
CA ILE A 27 -3.33 11.39 3.36
C ILE A 27 -3.66 11.55 4.85
N LYS A 28 -4.95 11.53 5.20
CA LYS A 28 -5.39 11.66 6.59
C LYS A 28 -5.22 10.36 7.35
N PRO A 29 -4.93 10.40 8.64
CA PRO A 29 -5.03 9.21 9.47
C PRO A 29 -6.47 8.72 9.54
N GLY A 30 -6.64 7.41 9.54
CA GLY A 30 -7.94 6.75 9.65
C GLY A 30 -7.85 5.57 10.60
N GLY A 31 -8.54 4.48 10.29
CA GLY A 31 -8.45 3.23 11.06
C GLY A 31 -7.05 2.62 11.04
N PHE A 32 -6.28 2.90 9.97
CA PHE A 32 -4.87 2.57 9.84
C PHE A 32 -4.08 3.86 9.54
N PRO A 33 -2.73 3.79 9.52
CA PRO A 33 -1.90 4.94 9.21
C PRO A 33 -2.21 5.53 7.83
N PRO A 34 -1.93 6.82 7.61
CA PRO A 34 -2.08 7.44 6.30
C PRO A 34 -1.05 6.89 5.30
N LEU A 35 -1.13 7.35 4.05
CA LEU A 35 -0.21 6.97 2.98
C LEU A 35 1.24 6.93 3.48
N GLN A 36 1.91 5.81 3.19
CA GLN A 36 3.32 5.61 3.49
C GLN A 36 4.13 5.57 2.21
N HIS A 37 5.26 6.23 2.22
CA HIS A 37 6.28 6.10 1.19
C HIS A 37 7.29 5.02 1.59
N ALA A 38 8.16 4.63 0.68
CA ALA A 38 9.15 3.58 0.93
C ALA A 38 9.98 3.82 2.20
N ALA A 39 10.36 5.08 2.46
CA ALA A 39 11.21 5.42 3.60
C ALA A 39 10.55 5.19 4.96
N THR A 40 9.23 5.18 5.05
CA THR A 40 8.50 5.08 6.32
C THR A 40 7.65 3.83 6.45
N LEU A 41 7.49 3.06 5.37
CA LEU A 41 6.55 1.94 5.33
C LEU A 41 6.82 0.91 6.42
N LEU A 42 8.05 0.43 6.54
CA LEU A 42 8.37 -0.65 7.46
C LEU A 42 8.13 -0.26 8.92
N ASP A 43 8.70 0.86 9.35
CA ASP A 43 8.60 1.29 10.74
C ASP A 43 7.16 1.65 11.14
N THR A 44 6.41 2.23 10.21
CA THR A 44 5.03 2.63 10.49
C THR A 44 4.09 1.43 10.53
N LEU A 45 4.22 0.47 9.60
CA LEU A 45 3.29 -0.65 9.51
C LEU A 45 3.64 -1.81 10.46
N ARG A 46 4.89 -1.98 10.83
CA ARG A 46 5.33 -3.11 11.66
C ARG A 46 4.51 -3.31 12.93
N PRO A 47 4.15 -2.25 13.70
CA PRO A 47 3.35 -2.42 14.91
C PRO A 47 1.83 -2.49 14.68
N THR A 48 1.36 -2.41 13.44
CA THR A 48 -0.08 -2.40 13.14
C THR A 48 -0.64 -3.80 12.94
N ALA A 49 -1.97 -3.88 12.84
CA ALA A 49 -2.68 -5.11 12.48
C ALA A 49 -2.94 -5.23 10.97
N ALA A 50 -2.37 -4.35 10.15
CA ALA A 50 -2.52 -4.44 8.70
C ALA A 50 -1.95 -5.77 8.18
N PRO A 51 -2.56 -6.40 7.16
CA PRO A 51 -2.00 -7.64 6.59
C PRO A 51 -0.55 -7.49 6.12
N CYS A 52 -0.18 -6.31 5.64
CA CYS A 52 1.19 -5.99 5.25
C CYS A 52 2.19 -6.17 6.41
N ALA A 53 1.77 -5.88 7.65
CA ALA A 53 2.61 -6.10 8.84
C ALA A 53 2.93 -7.58 9.04
N GLY A 54 1.98 -8.46 8.73
CA GLY A 54 2.20 -9.91 8.76
C GLY A 54 3.23 -10.35 7.74
N ALA A 55 3.14 -9.84 6.52
CA ALA A 55 4.12 -10.11 5.47
C ALA A 55 5.52 -9.63 5.87
N ILE A 56 5.62 -8.43 6.46
CA ILE A 56 6.88 -7.89 6.96
C ILE A 56 7.47 -8.81 8.04
N ALA A 57 6.66 -9.22 9.01
CA ALA A 57 7.10 -10.07 10.11
C ALA A 57 7.66 -11.41 9.62
N VAL A 58 6.96 -12.05 8.67
CA VAL A 58 7.42 -13.32 8.10
C VAL A 58 8.72 -13.13 7.31
N ALA A 59 8.79 -12.10 6.47
CA ALA A 59 10.00 -11.82 5.70
C ALA A 59 11.21 -11.61 6.63
N GLU A 60 11.04 -10.83 7.69
CA GLU A 60 12.11 -10.57 8.65
C GLU A 60 12.52 -11.85 9.39
N ALA A 61 11.56 -12.67 9.83
CA ALA A 61 11.83 -13.92 10.51
C ALA A 61 12.58 -14.93 9.64
N GLU A 62 12.30 -14.92 8.34
CA GLU A 62 12.93 -15.83 7.36
C GLU A 62 14.22 -15.27 6.76
N GLY A 63 14.68 -14.10 7.20
CA GLY A 63 15.89 -13.48 6.68
C GLY A 63 15.76 -12.98 5.24
N VAL A 64 14.56 -12.69 4.80
CA VAL A 64 14.29 -12.12 3.47
C VAL A 64 14.51 -10.62 3.51
N GLU A 65 15.26 -10.10 2.54
CA GLU A 65 15.45 -8.66 2.40
C GLU A 65 14.17 -8.02 1.83
N ILE A 66 13.72 -6.96 2.46
CA ILE A 66 12.53 -6.23 2.03
C ILE A 66 12.91 -4.97 1.29
N ALA A 67 12.36 -4.80 0.09
CA ALA A 67 12.40 -3.53 -0.65
C ALA A 67 11.02 -2.86 -0.44
N PRO A 68 10.92 -1.85 0.44
CA PRO A 68 9.61 -1.24 0.70
C PRO A 68 9.14 -0.41 -0.48
N LEU A 69 7.85 -0.52 -0.77
CA LEU A 69 7.16 0.28 -1.79
C LEU A 69 6.32 1.36 -1.08
N ALA A 70 5.27 1.86 -1.75
CA ALA A 70 4.28 2.70 -1.09
C ALA A 70 3.13 1.84 -0.56
N TRP A 71 2.43 2.36 0.44
CA TRP A 71 1.25 1.72 1.02
C TRP A 71 0.19 2.76 1.33
N ALA A 72 -1.05 2.49 0.96
CA ALA A 72 -2.15 3.44 1.13
C ALA A 72 -3.41 2.75 1.64
N PHE A 73 -4.10 3.42 2.56
CA PHE A 73 -5.40 3.04 3.09
C PHE A 73 -6.23 4.29 3.34
N ALA A 74 -7.53 4.20 3.10
CA ALA A 74 -8.50 5.19 3.53
C ALA A 74 -9.71 4.47 4.13
N ASN A 75 -10.42 5.13 5.05
CA ASN A 75 -11.63 4.58 5.64
C ASN A 75 -12.68 4.31 4.56
N PRO A 76 -13.55 3.30 4.75
CA PRO A 76 -14.61 2.99 3.80
C PRO A 76 -15.46 4.19 3.41
N ALA A 77 -15.68 4.34 2.11
CA ALA A 77 -16.50 5.39 1.50
C ALA A 77 -16.86 4.95 0.09
N GLY A 78 -17.23 5.87 -0.80
CA GLY A 78 -17.53 5.57 -2.19
C GLY A 78 -16.30 5.17 -3.00
N PRO A 79 -16.46 4.89 -4.30
CA PRO A 79 -15.35 4.49 -5.17
C PRO A 79 -14.16 5.45 -5.10
N VAL A 80 -12.98 4.91 -5.28
CA VAL A 80 -11.74 5.68 -5.30
C VAL A 80 -11.72 6.57 -6.54
N THR A 81 -11.42 7.86 -6.38
CA THR A 81 -11.34 8.78 -7.52
C THR A 81 -10.20 8.39 -8.47
N ARG A 82 -10.34 8.76 -9.74
CA ARG A 82 -9.28 8.57 -10.73
C ARG A 82 -7.97 9.18 -10.25
N GLU A 83 -8.00 10.41 -9.77
CA GLU A 83 -6.81 11.10 -9.29
C GLU A 83 -6.11 10.31 -8.18
N ALA A 84 -6.86 9.87 -7.16
CA ALA A 84 -6.28 9.10 -6.06
C ALA A 84 -5.68 7.78 -6.57
N PHE A 85 -6.41 7.07 -7.41
CA PHE A 85 -5.95 5.80 -7.98
C PHE A 85 -4.65 5.98 -8.77
N GLU A 86 -4.62 6.95 -9.69
CA GLU A 86 -3.45 7.18 -10.53
C GLU A 86 -2.24 7.65 -9.71
N ARG A 87 -2.43 8.54 -8.73
CA ARG A 87 -1.35 9.04 -7.89
C ARG A 87 -0.75 7.95 -7.01
N ILE A 88 -1.57 7.13 -6.37
CA ILE A 88 -1.09 6.05 -5.51
C ILE A 88 -0.41 4.97 -6.33
N THR A 89 -1.00 4.58 -7.45
CA THR A 89 -0.40 3.60 -8.36
C THR A 89 0.95 4.09 -8.87
N ALA A 90 1.06 5.36 -9.22
CA ALA A 90 2.34 5.94 -9.67
C ALA A 90 3.41 5.88 -8.58
N LEU A 91 3.04 6.12 -7.32
CA LEU A 91 3.99 5.99 -6.20
C LEU A 91 4.49 4.56 -6.03
N ILE A 92 3.60 3.58 -6.13
CA ILE A 92 3.97 2.16 -6.03
C ILE A 92 4.90 1.78 -7.18
N ILE A 93 4.56 2.16 -8.39
CA ILE A 93 5.37 1.83 -9.58
C ILE A 93 6.73 2.50 -9.52
N ALA A 94 6.80 3.77 -9.11
CA ALA A 94 8.08 4.48 -8.97
C ALA A 94 8.98 3.81 -7.93
N ALA A 95 8.43 3.44 -6.78
CA ALA A 95 9.19 2.73 -5.74
C ALA A 95 9.65 1.35 -6.23
N LEU A 96 8.82 0.65 -6.99
CA LEU A 96 9.17 -0.65 -7.57
C LEU A 96 10.31 -0.50 -8.57
N SER A 97 10.26 0.51 -9.42
CA SER A 97 11.33 0.81 -10.40
C SER A 97 12.65 1.09 -9.68
N ASP A 98 12.62 1.92 -8.63
CA ASP A 98 13.81 2.21 -7.82
C ASP A 98 14.36 0.95 -7.15
N ALA A 99 13.48 0.09 -6.64
CA ALA A 99 13.88 -1.16 -6.02
C ALA A 99 14.56 -2.10 -7.02
N MET A 100 14.05 -2.18 -8.24
CA MET A 100 14.63 -2.99 -9.31
C MET A 100 15.99 -2.44 -9.77
N ASP A 101 16.14 -1.12 -9.84
CA ASP A 101 17.41 -0.48 -10.19
C ASP A 101 18.48 -0.73 -9.12
N ALA A 102 18.08 -0.88 -7.86
CA ALA A 102 19.00 -1.17 -6.77
C ALA A 102 19.47 -2.62 -6.72
N GLY A 103 18.79 -3.53 -7.40
CA GLY A 103 19.17 -4.94 -7.47
C GLY A 103 17.98 -5.83 -7.85
N PRO A 104 18.24 -7.12 -8.11
CA PRO A 104 17.19 -8.05 -8.52
C PRO A 104 16.15 -8.28 -7.42
N LEU A 105 14.92 -8.45 -7.82
CA LEU A 105 13.81 -8.84 -6.94
C LEU A 105 13.37 -10.27 -7.28
N ASP A 106 13.09 -11.05 -6.25
CA ASP A 106 12.58 -12.41 -6.40
C ASP A 106 11.06 -12.46 -6.39
N GLY A 107 10.41 -11.42 -5.89
CA GLY A 107 8.96 -11.32 -5.88
C GLY A 107 8.45 -9.96 -5.42
N VAL A 108 7.15 -9.80 -5.56
CA VAL A 108 6.43 -8.60 -5.12
C VAL A 108 5.21 -9.04 -4.31
N TYR A 109 5.08 -8.50 -3.11
CA TYR A 109 3.88 -8.64 -2.29
C TYR A 109 3.10 -7.32 -2.34
N LEU A 110 1.83 -7.40 -2.70
CA LEU A 110 0.92 -6.26 -2.67
C LEU A 110 -0.29 -6.59 -1.81
N GLU A 111 -0.50 -5.80 -0.76
CA GLU A 111 -1.73 -5.86 0.00
C GLU A 111 -2.82 -5.13 -0.77
N LEU A 112 -3.79 -5.89 -1.27
CA LEU A 112 -4.92 -5.38 -2.02
C LEU A 112 -6.22 -5.81 -1.33
N HIS A 113 -7.31 -5.12 -1.59
CA HIS A 113 -8.63 -5.45 -1.03
C HIS A 113 -9.64 -5.65 -2.14
N GLY A 114 -10.30 -6.81 -2.15
CA GLY A 114 -11.23 -7.18 -3.22
C GLY A 114 -12.46 -6.28 -3.36
N ALA A 115 -12.79 -5.51 -2.33
CA ALA A 115 -13.91 -4.57 -2.37
C ALA A 115 -13.53 -3.18 -2.88
N MET A 116 -12.26 -2.94 -3.17
CA MET A 116 -11.83 -1.64 -3.72
C MET A 116 -12.29 -1.49 -5.16
N VAL A 117 -12.96 -0.40 -5.43
CA VAL A 117 -13.43 -0.03 -6.77
C VAL A 117 -12.99 1.39 -7.07
N SER A 118 -12.45 1.62 -8.26
CA SER A 118 -12.21 2.98 -8.76
C SER A 118 -13.42 3.47 -9.54
N GLU A 119 -13.51 4.78 -9.75
CA GLU A 119 -14.64 5.36 -10.49
C GLU A 119 -14.57 5.15 -12.01
N ASP A 120 -13.47 4.60 -12.52
CA ASP A 120 -13.27 4.29 -13.94
C ASP A 120 -12.97 2.82 -14.17
#